data_67ad618d28fb52b0f6c1119a05f2918b
#
_entry.id   67ad618d28fb52b0f6c1119a05f2918b
#
_cell.length_a   1.000
_cell.length_b   1.000
_cell.length_c   1.000
_cell.angle_alpha   90.00
_cell.angle_beta   90.00
_cell.angle_gamma   90.00
#
_symmetry.space_group_name_H-M   'P 1'
#
loop_
_entity.id
_entity.type
_entity.pdbx_description
1 polymer ?
#
loop_
_entity_poly.entity_id
_entity_poly.type
_entity_poly.pdbx_seq_one_letter_code
_entity_poly.pdbx_strand_id
1 'polypeptide(L)'
;MDHLRELFGSLGFSNVETFIASGNVIFTSETEDARTLEKGIEDHLRESLGYEVATFVRSASELADISRHRPFDPSDLDAEGNSLYIAFLPAPPSAEAEQKLMVYRTEVDDFAVHRREVFWLCRKKMSESSFSGALLEKAMGMPATMRNVTTIKKLAAKYPASE
;
A
#
# COMPACT_ATOMS: atom_id res chain seq x y z
N MET A 1 -11.37 11.33 -11.09
CA MET A 1 -9.89 11.46 -10.93
C MET A 1 -9.42 12.89 -11.00
N ASP A 2 -10.02 13.72 -11.87
CA ASP A 2 -9.66 15.15 -11.95
C ASP A 2 -9.93 15.89 -10.65
N HIS A 3 -11.03 15.57 -9.98
CA HIS A 3 -11.38 16.17 -8.70
C HIS A 3 -10.31 15.87 -7.63
N LEU A 4 -9.82 14.63 -7.61
CA LEU A 4 -8.76 14.22 -6.68
C LEU A 4 -7.47 15.01 -6.97
N ARG A 5 -7.14 15.19 -8.23
CA ARG A 5 -5.97 15.97 -8.65
C ARG A 5 -6.09 17.43 -8.20
N GLU A 6 -7.28 18.03 -8.32
CA GLU A 6 -7.54 19.39 -7.85
C GLU A 6 -7.39 19.50 -6.33
N LEU A 7 -7.89 18.52 -5.58
CA LEU A 7 -7.80 18.53 -4.13
C LEU A 7 -6.35 18.48 -3.66
N PHE A 8 -5.52 17.66 -4.30
CA PHE A 8 -4.10 17.60 -3.98
C PHE A 8 -3.36 18.87 -4.38
N GLY A 9 -3.70 19.43 -5.52
CA GLY A 9 -3.12 20.71 -5.97
C GLY A 9 -3.41 21.84 -5.00
N SER A 10 -4.61 21.87 -4.42
CA SER A 10 -5.00 22.92 -3.47
C SER A 10 -4.26 22.85 -2.14
N LEU A 11 -3.62 21.70 -1.84
CA LEU A 11 -2.74 21.56 -0.68
C LEU A 11 -1.34 22.14 -0.90
N GLY A 12 -1.06 22.66 -2.10
CA GLY A 12 0.24 23.23 -2.43
C GLY A 12 1.23 22.26 -3.02
N PHE A 13 0.80 21.04 -3.32
CA PHE A 13 1.66 20.05 -3.96
C PHE A 13 1.80 20.36 -5.44
N SER A 14 2.97 20.04 -6.00
CA SER A 14 3.26 20.20 -7.41
C SER A 14 3.33 18.85 -8.13
N ASN A 15 3.26 18.89 -9.46
CA ASN A 15 3.38 17.70 -10.31
C ASN A 15 2.40 16.58 -9.91
N VAL A 16 1.16 16.97 -9.59
CA VAL A 16 0.14 16.00 -9.16
C VAL A 16 -0.36 15.20 -10.37
N GLU A 17 -0.22 13.90 -10.28
CA GLU A 17 -0.69 12.94 -11.29
C GLU A 17 -1.44 11.81 -10.64
N THR A 18 -2.33 11.18 -11.38
CA THR A 18 -3.01 9.96 -10.94
C THR A 18 -2.51 8.80 -11.80
N PHE A 19 -2.49 7.61 -11.23
CA PHE A 19 -1.98 6.42 -11.90
C PHE A 19 -2.92 5.24 -11.66
N ILE A 20 -3.40 4.64 -12.75
CA ILE A 20 -4.38 3.56 -12.70
C ILE A 20 -5.57 3.99 -11.84
N ALA A 21 -6.77 3.89 -12.29
CA ALA A 21 -7.98 4.47 -11.68
C ALA A 21 -8.36 3.93 -10.29
N SER A 22 -7.39 3.55 -9.45
CA SER A 22 -7.62 2.92 -8.15
C SER A 22 -7.16 3.78 -6.96
N GLY A 23 -7.08 5.10 -7.15
CA GLY A 23 -6.76 6.00 -6.06
C GLY A 23 -5.28 6.16 -5.77
N ASN A 24 -4.43 5.91 -6.75
CA ASN A 24 -2.99 6.19 -6.64
C ASN A 24 -2.74 7.61 -7.10
N VAL A 25 -2.14 8.43 -6.22
CA VAL A 25 -1.83 9.82 -6.53
C VAL A 25 -0.34 10.05 -6.34
N ILE A 26 0.29 10.64 -7.33
CA ILE A 26 1.71 10.98 -7.32
C ILE A 26 1.83 12.49 -7.25
N PHE A 27 2.70 12.99 -6.38
CA PHE A 27 2.89 14.44 -6.21
C PHE A 27 4.28 14.74 -5.69
N THR A 28 4.68 16.00 -5.82
CA THR A 28 5.92 16.51 -5.26
C THR A 28 5.58 17.42 -4.08
N SER A 29 6.26 17.22 -2.96
CA SER A 29 6.08 18.02 -1.76
C SER A 29 7.43 18.48 -1.21
N GLU A 30 7.45 19.65 -0.58
CA GLU A 30 8.63 20.16 0.12
C GLU A 30 8.78 19.49 1.48
N THR A 31 7.70 18.90 2.01
CA THR A 31 7.69 18.19 3.28
C THR A 31 8.00 16.72 3.05
N GLU A 32 8.95 16.16 3.80
CA GLU A 32 9.35 14.77 3.67
C GLU A 32 8.73 13.84 4.72
N ASP A 33 8.13 14.40 5.79
CA ASP A 33 7.53 13.60 6.85
C ASP A 33 6.20 12.99 6.39
N ALA A 34 6.21 11.67 6.19
CA ALA A 34 5.06 10.92 5.71
C ALA A 34 3.83 11.07 6.62
N ARG A 35 4.03 11.08 7.94
CA ARG A 35 2.90 11.19 8.88
C ARG A 35 2.23 12.55 8.79
N THR A 36 3.01 13.61 8.66
CA THR A 36 2.49 14.97 8.47
C THR A 36 1.72 15.08 7.15
N LEU A 37 2.26 14.48 6.08
CA LEU A 37 1.60 14.46 4.78
C LEU A 37 0.28 13.69 4.84
N GLU A 38 0.29 12.51 5.44
CA GLU A 38 -0.91 11.66 5.56
C GLU A 38 -2.02 12.39 6.30
N LYS A 39 -1.70 12.99 7.43
CA LYS A 39 -2.68 13.70 8.23
C LYS A 39 -3.25 14.91 7.49
N GLY A 40 -2.40 15.70 6.86
CA GLY A 40 -2.83 16.87 6.10
C GLY A 40 -3.74 16.51 4.94
N ILE A 41 -3.41 15.46 4.22
CA ILE A 41 -4.21 14.96 3.11
C ILE A 41 -5.55 14.42 3.61
N GLU A 42 -5.53 13.61 4.66
CA GLU A 42 -6.75 13.03 5.24
C GLU A 42 -7.70 14.10 5.73
N ASP A 43 -7.19 15.13 6.43
CA ASP A 43 -8.00 16.24 6.91
C ASP A 43 -8.63 17.03 5.76
N HIS A 44 -7.84 17.29 4.72
CA HIS A 44 -8.32 18.05 3.55
C HIS A 44 -9.39 17.26 2.78
N LEU A 45 -9.17 15.96 2.60
CA LEU A 45 -10.14 15.11 1.91
C LEU A 45 -11.44 14.99 2.71
N ARG A 46 -11.35 14.88 4.02
CA ARG A 46 -12.53 14.83 4.89
C ARG A 46 -13.35 16.13 4.78
N GLU A 47 -12.69 17.28 4.80
CA GLU A 47 -13.37 18.57 4.66
C GLU A 47 -14.01 18.74 3.29
N SER A 48 -13.34 18.28 2.24
CA SER A 48 -13.79 18.46 0.87
C SER A 48 -14.84 17.45 0.42
N LEU A 49 -14.71 16.20 0.87
CA LEU A 49 -15.58 15.09 0.45
C LEU A 49 -16.69 14.78 1.45
N GLY A 50 -16.54 15.17 2.70
CA GLY A 50 -17.53 14.93 3.75
C GLY A 50 -17.46 13.56 4.40
N TYR A 51 -16.43 12.78 4.09
CA TYR A 51 -16.19 11.47 4.72
C TYR A 51 -14.70 11.23 4.88
N GLU A 52 -14.34 10.31 5.75
CA GLU A 52 -12.95 9.98 6.01
C GLU A 52 -12.37 9.09 4.91
N VAL A 53 -11.13 9.42 4.49
CA VAL A 53 -10.37 8.63 3.51
C VAL A 53 -9.00 8.36 4.11
N ALA A 54 -8.72 7.10 4.44
CA ALA A 54 -7.40 6.71 4.93
C ALA A 54 -6.36 6.89 3.82
N THR A 55 -5.24 7.51 4.16
CA THR A 55 -4.19 7.86 3.19
C THR A 55 -2.88 7.20 3.62
N PHE A 56 -2.17 6.62 2.65
CA PHE A 56 -0.93 5.89 2.89
C PHE A 56 0.15 6.48 1.98
N VAL A 57 1.09 7.22 2.59
CA VAL A 57 2.13 7.91 1.84
C VAL A 57 3.42 7.09 1.83
N ARG A 58 4.03 7.01 0.66
CA ARG A 58 5.35 6.39 0.48
C ARG A 58 6.18 7.27 -0.44
N SER A 59 7.46 7.43 -0.12
CA SER A 59 8.39 8.13 -1.00
C SER A 59 8.75 7.25 -2.19
N ALA A 60 9.30 7.85 -3.24
CA ALA A 60 9.78 7.09 -4.40
C ALA A 60 10.86 6.09 -4.00
N SER A 61 11.71 6.46 -3.04
CA SER A 61 12.76 5.59 -2.51
C SER A 61 12.17 4.37 -1.79
N GLU A 62 11.16 4.59 -0.94
CA GLU A 62 10.46 3.52 -0.26
C GLU A 62 9.78 2.58 -1.25
N LEU A 63 9.14 3.14 -2.27
CA LEU A 63 8.44 2.36 -3.29
C LEU A 63 9.41 1.50 -4.09
N ALA A 64 10.58 2.05 -4.44
CA ALA A 64 11.63 1.30 -5.15
C ALA A 64 12.11 0.11 -4.31
N ASP A 65 12.32 0.32 -3.02
CA ASP A 65 12.72 -0.75 -2.09
C ASP A 65 11.64 -1.83 -1.99
N ILE A 66 10.38 -1.44 -1.85
CA ILE A 66 9.26 -2.37 -1.79
C ILE A 66 9.17 -3.20 -3.07
N SER A 67 9.34 -2.58 -4.23
CA SER A 67 9.23 -3.26 -5.52
C SER A 67 10.33 -4.31 -5.73
N ARG A 68 11.48 -4.15 -5.06
CA ARG A 68 12.62 -5.07 -5.15
C ARG A 68 12.62 -6.12 -4.05
N HIS A 69 11.81 -5.94 -3.01
CA HIS A 69 11.80 -6.86 -1.88
C HIS A 69 11.19 -8.21 -2.29
N ARG A 70 11.87 -9.29 -1.94
CA ARG A 70 11.47 -10.66 -2.28
C ARG A 70 11.31 -11.48 -1.00
N PRO A 71 10.15 -11.39 -0.33
CA PRO A 71 9.95 -12.06 0.96
C PRO A 71 9.69 -13.56 0.86
N PHE A 72 9.46 -14.07 -0.34
CA PHE A 72 9.14 -15.48 -0.59
C PHE A 72 10.10 -16.07 -1.61
N ASP A 73 10.13 -17.41 -1.69
CA ASP A 73 10.94 -18.13 -2.66
C ASP A 73 10.57 -17.69 -4.09
N PRO A 74 11.57 -17.52 -4.99
CA PRO A 74 11.27 -17.21 -6.38
C PRO A 74 10.33 -18.22 -7.04
N SER A 75 10.41 -19.50 -6.67
CA SER A 75 9.53 -20.53 -7.19
C SER A 75 8.05 -20.27 -6.83
N ASP A 76 7.79 -19.72 -5.65
CA ASP A 76 6.44 -19.33 -5.23
C ASP A 76 5.99 -18.04 -5.91
N LEU A 77 6.89 -17.07 -6.05
CA LEU A 77 6.56 -15.78 -6.64
C LEU A 77 6.27 -15.89 -8.14
N ASP A 78 6.97 -16.78 -8.82
CA ASP A 78 6.87 -16.94 -10.27
C ASP A 78 5.90 -18.06 -10.70
N ALA A 79 5.35 -18.81 -9.74
CA ALA A 79 4.43 -19.89 -10.04
C ALA A 79 3.13 -19.38 -10.66
N GLU A 80 2.67 -20.04 -11.70
CA GLU A 80 1.42 -19.72 -12.37
C GLU A 80 0.24 -19.87 -11.40
N GLY A 81 -0.67 -18.89 -11.40
CA GLY A 81 -1.82 -18.88 -10.52
C GLY A 81 -1.58 -18.26 -9.16
N ASN A 82 -0.33 -17.98 -8.80
CA ASN A 82 0.01 -17.28 -7.57
C ASN A 82 -0.01 -15.76 -7.79
N SER A 83 -0.47 -15.04 -6.77
CA SER A 83 -0.49 -13.58 -6.79
C SER A 83 0.15 -13.03 -5.54
N LEU A 84 0.85 -11.92 -5.67
CA LEU A 84 1.45 -11.22 -4.55
C LEU A 84 0.79 -9.86 -4.40
N TYR A 85 0.28 -9.59 -3.22
CA TYR A 85 -0.33 -8.31 -2.86
C TYR A 85 0.50 -7.66 -1.77
N ILE A 86 0.49 -6.34 -1.77
CA ILE A 86 1.18 -5.55 -0.76
C ILE A 86 0.13 -4.70 -0.06
N ALA A 87 0.04 -4.86 1.25
CA ALA A 87 -0.82 -4.03 2.09
C ALA A 87 0.03 -2.93 2.72
N PHE A 88 -0.40 -1.69 2.55
CA PHE A 88 0.30 -0.52 3.08
C PHE A 88 -0.37 -0.11 4.38
N LEU A 89 0.44 0.06 5.42
CA LEU A 89 0.00 0.41 6.76
C LEU A 89 0.51 1.82 7.12
N PRO A 90 -0.17 2.53 8.04
CA PRO A 90 0.31 3.84 8.49
C PRO A 90 1.54 3.75 9.39
N ALA A 91 1.78 2.60 10.01
CA ALA A 91 2.90 2.39 10.92
C ALA A 91 3.35 0.93 10.89
N PRO A 92 4.59 0.63 11.32
CA PRO A 92 5.02 -0.77 11.42
C PRO A 92 4.13 -1.52 12.42
N PRO A 93 3.71 -2.76 12.09
CA PRO A 93 2.90 -3.53 13.03
C PRO A 93 3.73 -3.99 14.23
N SER A 94 3.07 -4.18 15.37
CA SER A 94 3.71 -4.72 16.57
C SER A 94 3.98 -6.21 16.39
N ALA A 95 4.85 -6.77 17.25
CA ALA A 95 5.11 -8.20 17.25
C ALA A 95 3.83 -9.00 17.51
N GLU A 96 2.96 -8.48 18.38
CA GLU A 96 1.66 -9.10 18.67
C GLU A 96 0.75 -9.10 17.45
N ALA A 97 0.67 -7.99 16.71
CA ALA A 97 -0.10 -7.89 15.48
C ALA A 97 0.41 -8.87 14.43
N GLU A 98 1.72 -8.98 14.29
CA GLU A 98 2.35 -9.92 13.36
C GLU A 98 1.98 -11.37 13.72
N GLN A 99 1.99 -11.72 15.00
CA GLN A 99 1.58 -13.04 15.45
C GLN A 99 0.11 -13.33 15.13
N LYS A 100 -0.76 -12.34 15.29
CA LYS A 100 -2.18 -12.48 14.92
C LYS A 100 -2.37 -12.71 13.44
N LEU A 101 -1.56 -12.06 12.62
CA LEU A 101 -1.59 -12.23 11.17
C LEU A 101 -1.17 -13.67 10.80
N MET A 102 -0.13 -14.18 11.44
CA MET A 102 0.41 -15.51 11.11
C MET A 102 -0.58 -16.64 11.43
N VAL A 103 -1.58 -16.40 12.26
CA VAL A 103 -2.65 -17.38 12.52
C VAL A 103 -3.43 -17.69 11.23
N TYR A 104 -3.50 -16.74 10.30
CA TYR A 104 -4.21 -16.92 9.02
C TYR A 104 -3.37 -17.59 7.94
N ARG A 105 -2.13 -17.91 8.24
CA ARG A 105 -1.23 -18.59 7.32
C ARG A 105 -1.73 -20.00 7.03
N THR A 106 -1.83 -20.36 5.75
CA THR A 106 -2.31 -21.67 5.31
C THR A 106 -1.48 -22.13 4.12
N GLU A 107 -1.86 -23.23 3.49
CA GLU A 107 -1.23 -23.69 2.24
C GLU A 107 -1.50 -22.71 1.09
N VAL A 108 -2.59 -21.96 1.18
CA VAL A 108 -3.00 -20.97 0.16
C VAL A 108 -2.39 -19.61 0.43
N ASP A 109 -2.41 -19.17 1.67
CA ASP A 109 -2.02 -17.79 2.04
C ASP A 109 -0.77 -17.80 2.90
N ASP A 110 0.19 -16.97 2.53
CA ASP A 110 1.40 -16.74 3.30
C ASP A 110 1.65 -15.24 3.42
N PHE A 111 2.33 -14.84 4.48
CA PHE A 111 2.52 -13.43 4.81
C PHE A 111 3.96 -13.16 5.22
N ALA A 112 4.42 -11.95 4.92
CA ALA A 112 5.70 -11.45 5.40
C ALA A 112 5.54 -9.97 5.70
N VAL A 113 6.08 -9.53 6.82
CA VAL A 113 6.06 -8.12 7.21
C VAL A 113 7.42 -7.50 6.87
N HIS A 114 7.39 -6.32 6.26
CA HIS A 114 8.58 -5.55 5.94
C HIS A 114 8.28 -4.08 6.21
N ARG A 115 8.90 -3.51 7.25
CA ARG A 115 8.66 -2.11 7.64
C ARG A 115 7.16 -1.84 7.88
N ARG A 116 6.54 -0.99 7.08
CA ARG A 116 5.12 -0.64 7.18
C ARG A 116 4.26 -1.37 6.16
N GLU A 117 4.78 -2.45 5.58
CA GLU A 117 4.06 -3.22 4.57
C GLU A 117 3.89 -4.67 5.00
N VAL A 118 2.76 -5.25 4.57
CA VAL A 118 2.52 -6.69 4.69
C VAL A 118 2.45 -7.25 3.27
N PHE A 119 3.30 -8.24 2.99
CA PHE A 119 3.28 -8.95 1.72
C PHE A 119 2.41 -10.19 1.88
N TRP A 120 1.40 -10.31 1.04
CA TRP A 120 0.47 -11.44 1.05
C TRP A 120 0.61 -12.22 -0.25
N LEU A 121 1.14 -13.44 -0.12
CA LEU A 121 1.21 -14.38 -1.23
C LEU A 121 -0.05 -15.23 -1.22
N CYS A 122 -0.83 -15.16 -2.29
CA CYS A 122 -2.05 -15.93 -2.45
C CYS A 122 -1.85 -16.95 -3.58
N ARG A 123 -1.94 -18.23 -3.25
CA ARG A 123 -1.74 -19.33 -4.21
C ARG A 123 -3.03 -19.71 -4.94
N LYS A 124 -4.04 -18.88 -4.82
CA LYS A 124 -5.32 -18.97 -5.54
C LYS A 124 -5.74 -17.57 -5.95
N LYS A 125 -6.88 -17.45 -6.61
CA LYS A 125 -7.48 -16.13 -6.83
C LYS A 125 -7.87 -15.53 -5.49
N MET A 126 -7.72 -14.23 -5.34
CA MET A 126 -8.08 -13.54 -4.11
C MET A 126 -9.51 -13.86 -3.66
N SER A 127 -10.44 -13.94 -4.61
CA SER A 127 -11.83 -14.26 -4.34
C SER A 127 -12.04 -15.67 -3.81
N GLU A 128 -11.09 -16.58 -3.99
CA GLU A 128 -11.16 -17.96 -3.52
C GLU A 128 -10.50 -18.16 -2.16
N SER A 129 -9.75 -17.15 -1.68
CA SER A 129 -9.10 -17.21 -0.37
C SER A 129 -10.10 -16.89 0.73
N SER A 130 -9.91 -17.52 1.89
CA SER A 130 -10.66 -17.16 3.11
C SER A 130 -10.12 -15.90 3.76
N PHE A 131 -8.94 -15.45 3.37
CA PHE A 131 -8.34 -14.22 3.87
C PHE A 131 -8.85 -13.01 3.08
N SER A 132 -8.90 -11.84 3.74
CA SER A 132 -9.38 -10.60 3.12
C SER A 132 -8.68 -9.39 3.73
N GLY A 133 -8.84 -8.24 3.08
CA GLY A 133 -8.35 -6.97 3.61
C GLY A 133 -8.95 -6.63 4.97
N ALA A 134 -10.22 -6.97 5.18
CA ALA A 134 -10.89 -6.74 6.47
C ALA A 134 -10.24 -7.55 7.59
N LEU A 135 -9.88 -8.80 7.32
CA LEU A 135 -9.18 -9.64 8.30
C LEU A 135 -7.77 -9.11 8.58
N LEU A 136 -7.10 -8.60 7.55
CA LEU A 136 -5.78 -8.00 7.70
C LEU A 136 -5.86 -6.78 8.61
N GLU A 137 -6.80 -5.88 8.40
CA GLU A 137 -6.97 -4.69 9.23
C GLU A 137 -7.29 -5.07 10.67
N LYS A 138 -8.10 -6.11 10.86
CA LYS A 138 -8.43 -6.62 12.20
C LYS A 138 -7.19 -7.16 12.90
N ALA A 139 -6.37 -7.92 12.20
CA ALA A 139 -5.12 -8.47 12.77
C ALA A 139 -4.12 -7.37 13.11
N MET A 140 -4.00 -6.38 12.23
CA MET A 140 -3.05 -5.28 12.41
C MET A 140 -3.52 -4.24 13.42
N GLY A 141 -4.85 -4.11 13.64
CA GLY A 141 -5.41 -3.08 14.50
C GLY A 141 -5.31 -1.68 13.91
N MET A 142 -5.20 -1.56 12.60
CA MET A 142 -5.08 -0.28 11.90
C MET A 142 -5.59 -0.43 10.47
N PRO A 143 -5.94 0.68 9.79
CA PRO A 143 -6.38 0.62 8.41
C PRO A 143 -5.25 0.22 7.47
N ALA A 144 -5.60 -0.35 6.32
CA ALA A 144 -4.64 -0.75 5.31
C ALA A 144 -5.25 -0.59 3.92
N THR A 145 -4.38 -0.41 2.92
CA THR A 145 -4.80 -0.46 1.53
C THR A 145 -3.93 -1.47 0.80
N MET A 146 -4.53 -2.26 -0.08
CA MET A 146 -3.81 -3.30 -0.80
C MET A 146 -3.65 -2.96 -2.28
N ARG A 147 -2.50 -3.33 -2.81
CA ARG A 147 -2.20 -3.22 -4.24
C ARG A 147 -1.54 -4.50 -4.72
N ASN A 148 -1.83 -4.89 -5.94
CA ASN A 148 -1.13 -5.99 -6.59
C ASN A 148 0.32 -5.56 -6.84
N VAL A 149 1.27 -6.49 -6.68
CA VAL A 149 2.69 -6.20 -6.89
C VAL A 149 2.99 -5.66 -8.29
N THR A 150 2.22 -6.07 -9.29
CA THR A 150 2.37 -5.58 -10.66
C THR A 150 2.15 -4.06 -10.72
N THR A 151 1.12 -3.55 -10.03
CA THR A 151 0.87 -2.12 -9.95
C THR A 151 2.03 -1.38 -9.30
N ILE A 152 2.58 -1.93 -8.23
CA ILE A 152 3.70 -1.31 -7.49
C ILE A 152 4.96 -1.29 -8.36
N LYS A 153 5.24 -2.37 -9.09
CA LYS A 153 6.39 -2.40 -10.01
C LYS A 153 6.26 -1.38 -11.13
N LYS A 154 5.05 -1.21 -11.67
CA LYS A 154 4.79 -0.20 -12.71
C LYS A 154 4.98 1.22 -12.17
N LEU A 155 4.50 1.49 -10.96
CA LEU A 155 4.69 2.79 -10.31
C LEU A 155 6.16 3.08 -10.07
N ALA A 156 6.90 2.11 -9.52
CA ALA A 156 8.31 2.29 -9.23
C ALA A 156 9.13 2.52 -10.51
N ALA A 157 8.77 1.87 -11.61
CA ALA A 157 9.43 2.05 -12.89
C ALA A 157 9.16 3.42 -13.51
N LYS A 158 7.92 3.91 -13.38
CA LYS A 158 7.51 5.20 -13.95
C LYS A 158 8.03 6.39 -13.12
N TYR A 159 8.14 6.23 -11.81
CA TYR A 159 8.55 7.30 -10.90
C TYR A 159 9.76 6.84 -10.08
N PRO A 160 10.93 6.72 -10.72
CA PRO A 160 12.12 6.23 -10.01
C PRO A 160 12.57 7.22 -8.95
N ALA A 161 13.22 6.68 -7.91
CA ALA A 161 13.77 7.51 -6.84
C ALA A 161 14.88 8.41 -7.39
N SER A 162 14.83 9.70 -7.01
CA SER A 162 15.94 10.61 -7.30
C SER A 162 17.08 10.32 -6.32
N GLU A 163 18.29 10.38 -6.85
CA GLU A 163 19.49 10.22 -6.02
C GLU A 163 19.84 11.48 -5.25
#